data_5665f86dc3311bf1004dd40e7a3190e8
#
_entry.id   5665f86dc3311bf1004dd40e7a3190e8
#
_cell.length_a   1.000
_cell.length_b   1.000
_cell.length_c   1.000
_cell.angle_alpha   90.00
_cell.angle_beta   90.00
_cell.angle_gamma   90.00
#
_symmetry.space_group_name_H-M   'P 1'
#
loop_
_entity.id
_entity.type
_entity.pdbx_description
1 polymer ?
#
loop_
_entity_poly.entity_id
_entity_poly.type
_entity_poly.pdbx_seq_one_letter_code
_entity_poly.pdbx_strand_id
1 'polypeptide(L)'
;MVASKVARVGLAGLVGALLAGCAKQGATVQGQEIHDLYVLVIILAAPVFVGVEGALLWCVLRYRRRRGDGDRPVPQGVGGPRTLAVFFAIPTVIVTFFFLYGERTLADVQRQEPNPAVELRVEGFQWQWTVYYLNEGFFVTGKTLTREAVFELPVGAPVHVRLEARDVVHEFYVPEFLFMRNALPGRPNEFTFTPTRIGTFRGQCAEFCGLHHDQMRFTLKVVSQADYAAWVDQTRKAAQHVDCDPSGPLRLVSQDNSWNTGCLAVVASGPFTISVSNLDAGIEHNFAVYDTPRRKRTYFQGPRFAGVAEQTFQLRPLPKGRYYYQCDVHGPAMSGALIVK
;
A
#
# COMPACT_ATOMS: atom_id res chain seq x y z
N MET A 1 33.33 23.02 38.58
CA MET A 1 32.09 22.18 38.75
C MET A 1 30.93 22.57 37.83
N VAL A 2 30.80 23.79 37.35
CA VAL A 2 29.70 24.25 36.47
C VAL A 2 29.85 23.75 35.02
N ALA A 3 31.07 23.76 34.46
CA ALA A 3 31.32 23.30 33.07
C ALA A 3 30.99 21.83 32.81
N SER A 4 31.08 20.95 33.82
CA SER A 4 30.74 19.50 33.66
C SER A 4 29.25 19.24 33.65
N LYS A 5 28.42 20.09 34.26
CA LYS A 5 26.96 19.97 34.24
C LYS A 5 26.37 20.48 32.91
N VAL A 6 26.91 21.55 32.36
CA VAL A 6 26.46 22.09 31.06
C VAL A 6 26.80 21.13 29.91
N ALA A 7 27.98 20.51 29.92
CA ALA A 7 28.36 19.50 28.94
C ALA A 7 27.47 18.23 28.99
N ARG A 8 27.04 17.81 30.19
CA ARG A 8 26.13 16.62 30.35
C ARG A 8 24.71 16.93 29.90
N VAL A 9 24.20 18.13 30.14
CA VAL A 9 22.87 18.56 29.66
C VAL A 9 22.87 18.72 28.14
N GLY A 10 23.96 19.26 27.57
CA GLY A 10 24.11 19.39 26.11
C GLY A 10 24.16 18.03 25.38
N LEU A 11 24.88 17.06 25.94
CA LEU A 11 24.99 15.72 25.33
C LEU A 11 23.67 14.95 25.44
N ALA A 12 22.97 15.00 26.56
CA ALA A 12 21.65 14.38 26.72
C ALA A 12 20.59 15.01 25.81
N GLY A 13 20.64 16.35 25.64
CA GLY A 13 19.78 17.07 24.70
C GLY A 13 20.06 16.72 23.23
N LEU A 14 21.34 16.58 22.87
CA LEU A 14 21.74 16.17 21.51
C LEU A 14 21.34 14.72 21.17
N VAL A 15 21.53 13.82 22.11
CA VAL A 15 21.09 12.42 21.98
C VAL A 15 19.56 12.33 21.89
N GLY A 16 18.83 13.09 22.71
CA GLY A 16 17.38 13.18 22.66
C GLY A 16 16.86 13.74 21.32
N ALA A 17 17.52 14.79 20.80
CA ALA A 17 17.16 15.36 19.48
C ALA A 17 17.47 14.42 18.31
N LEU A 18 18.59 13.68 18.35
CA LEU A 18 18.93 12.66 17.36
C LEU A 18 17.96 11.47 17.42
N LEU A 19 17.54 11.04 18.59
CA LEU A 19 16.56 9.96 18.77
C LEU A 19 15.17 10.39 18.31
N ALA A 20 14.75 11.62 18.57
CA ALA A 20 13.44 12.15 18.13
C ALA A 20 13.35 12.33 16.59
N GLY A 21 14.48 12.58 15.91
CA GLY A 21 14.53 12.72 14.44
C GLY A 21 14.47 11.39 13.71
N CYS A 22 14.77 10.26 14.36
CA CYS A 22 14.82 8.93 13.75
C CYS A 22 13.49 8.18 13.76
N ALA A 23 12.52 8.57 14.59
CA ALA A 23 11.24 7.90 14.72
C ALA A 23 10.11 8.79 14.18
N LYS A 24 9.73 8.58 12.89
CA LYS A 24 8.60 9.29 12.27
C LYS A 24 7.29 8.84 12.91
N GLN A 25 6.47 9.78 13.35
CA GLN A 25 5.15 9.48 13.91
C GLN A 25 4.22 8.87 12.86
N GLY A 26 3.48 7.82 13.23
CA GLY A 26 2.46 7.20 12.41
C GLY A 26 1.29 8.17 12.12
N ALA A 27 0.73 8.08 10.91
CA ALA A 27 -0.45 8.84 10.53
C ALA A 27 -1.76 8.05 10.72
N THR A 28 -1.69 6.89 11.39
CA THR A 28 -2.81 6.01 11.74
C THR A 28 -2.67 5.55 13.19
N VAL A 29 -3.77 5.07 13.80
CA VAL A 29 -3.73 4.45 15.13
C VAL A 29 -2.71 3.29 15.14
N GLN A 30 -2.78 2.39 14.16
CA GLN A 30 -1.88 1.24 14.03
C GLN A 30 -0.43 1.67 13.82
N GLY A 31 -0.22 2.72 13.03
CA GLY A 31 1.11 3.30 12.83
C GLY A 31 1.68 3.92 14.10
N GLN A 32 0.84 4.48 14.98
CA GLN A 32 1.29 5.01 16.27
C GLN A 32 1.72 3.88 17.22
N GLU A 33 1.01 2.75 17.28
CA GLU A 33 1.42 1.55 18.04
C GLU A 33 2.79 1.03 17.59
N ILE A 34 3.03 1.01 16.27
CA ILE A 34 4.32 0.61 15.69
C ILE A 34 5.41 1.64 16.05
N HIS A 35 5.11 2.93 15.98
CA HIS A 35 6.03 4.00 16.37
C HIS A 35 6.46 3.86 17.83
N ASP A 36 5.52 3.62 18.74
CA ASP A 36 5.79 3.49 20.17
C ASP A 36 6.67 2.26 20.47
N LEU A 37 6.47 1.16 19.75
CA LEU A 37 7.37 0.00 19.78
C LEU A 37 8.79 0.37 19.29
N TYR A 38 8.93 1.11 18.18
CA TYR A 38 10.24 1.57 17.70
C TYR A 38 10.95 2.45 18.71
N VAL A 39 10.24 3.41 19.31
CA VAL A 39 10.81 4.29 20.35
C VAL A 39 11.29 3.48 21.56
N LEU A 40 10.50 2.52 22.00
CA LEU A 40 10.88 1.64 23.10
C LEU A 40 12.14 0.81 22.79
N VAL A 41 12.22 0.25 21.56
CA VAL A 41 13.41 -0.49 21.09
C VAL A 41 14.64 0.41 21.12
N ILE A 42 14.54 1.64 20.60
CA ILE A 42 15.66 2.60 20.57
C ILE A 42 16.10 2.95 21.98
N ILE A 43 15.16 3.23 22.90
CA ILE A 43 15.46 3.59 24.30
C ILE A 43 16.23 2.47 25.00
N LEU A 44 15.85 1.21 24.78
CA LEU A 44 16.50 0.06 25.42
C LEU A 44 17.79 -0.39 24.71
N ALA A 45 17.87 -0.22 23.40
CA ALA A 45 19.06 -0.59 22.64
C ALA A 45 20.20 0.43 22.74
N ALA A 46 19.88 1.71 22.85
CA ALA A 46 20.89 2.78 22.89
C ALA A 46 21.89 2.64 24.06
N PRO A 47 21.48 2.36 25.32
CA PRO A 47 22.42 2.13 26.43
C PRO A 47 23.33 0.91 26.22
N VAL A 48 22.77 -0.15 25.63
CA VAL A 48 23.54 -1.38 25.30
C VAL A 48 24.59 -1.05 24.25
N PHE A 49 24.19 -0.37 23.17
CA PHE A 49 25.10 0.07 22.10
C PHE A 49 26.22 0.93 22.67
N VAL A 50 25.89 2.00 23.40
CA VAL A 50 26.87 2.91 23.99
C VAL A 50 27.79 2.19 24.97
N GLY A 51 27.26 1.26 25.76
CA GLY A 51 28.05 0.44 26.69
C GLY A 51 29.05 -0.47 25.98
N VAL A 52 28.62 -1.15 24.92
CA VAL A 52 29.48 -2.04 24.14
C VAL A 52 30.55 -1.24 23.39
N GLU A 53 30.16 -0.20 22.65
CA GLU A 53 31.12 0.65 21.92
C GLU A 53 32.11 1.34 22.87
N GLY A 54 31.62 1.82 24.01
CA GLY A 54 32.46 2.41 25.05
C GLY A 54 33.47 1.40 25.62
N ALA A 55 33.05 0.19 25.88
CA ALA A 55 33.94 -0.88 26.36
C ALA A 55 34.97 -1.26 25.31
N LEU A 56 34.58 -1.40 24.05
CA LEU A 56 35.49 -1.69 22.94
C LEU A 56 36.53 -0.56 22.76
N LEU A 57 36.08 0.69 22.74
CA LEU A 57 36.98 1.83 22.65
C LEU A 57 37.95 1.90 23.83
N TRP A 58 37.44 1.67 25.05
CA TRP A 58 38.28 1.61 26.25
C TRP A 58 39.33 0.49 26.14
N CYS A 59 38.96 -0.73 25.67
CA CYS A 59 39.88 -1.83 25.46
C CYS A 59 40.97 -1.46 24.43
N VAL A 60 40.58 -0.88 23.29
CA VAL A 60 41.54 -0.46 22.25
C VAL A 60 42.53 0.59 22.78
N LEU A 61 42.05 1.58 23.52
CA LEU A 61 42.91 2.62 24.07
C LEU A 61 43.80 2.13 25.21
N ARG A 62 43.23 1.27 26.09
CA ARG A 62 43.92 0.79 27.31
C ARG A 62 44.92 -0.32 27.06
N TYR A 63 44.57 -1.26 26.13
CA TYR A 63 45.37 -2.46 25.86
C TYR A 63 46.11 -2.42 24.52
N ARG A 64 46.15 -1.26 23.82
CA ARG A 64 46.96 -1.14 22.60
C ARG A 64 48.43 -1.41 22.89
N ARG A 65 49.05 -2.26 22.07
CA ARG A 65 50.47 -2.51 22.09
C ARG A 65 51.28 -1.22 21.80
N ARG A 66 52.28 -0.90 22.63
CA ARG A 66 53.20 0.20 22.42
C ARG A 66 54.55 -0.34 21.95
N ARG A 67 55.32 0.51 21.22
CA ARG A 67 56.69 0.18 20.90
C ARG A 67 57.47 -0.03 22.21
N GLY A 68 58.02 -1.29 22.44
CA GLY A 68 58.70 -1.64 23.65
C GLY A 68 57.99 -2.59 24.60
N ASP A 69 56.73 -2.93 24.34
CA ASP A 69 55.96 -3.89 25.14
C ASP A 69 56.34 -5.34 24.85
N GLY A 70 57.52 -5.80 24.70
CA GLY A 70 57.96 -7.16 24.50
C GLY A 70 56.87 -8.27 24.34
N ASP A 71 57.23 -9.52 24.14
CA ASP A 71 56.27 -10.65 24.05
C ASP A 71 55.79 -11.08 25.44
N ARG A 72 54.95 -10.23 26.06
CA ARG A 72 54.24 -10.60 27.30
C ARG A 72 53.06 -11.49 26.97
N PRO A 73 52.92 -12.66 27.61
CA PRO A 73 51.77 -13.54 27.42
C PRO A 73 50.52 -12.82 27.84
N VAL A 74 49.49 -12.87 26.97
CA VAL A 74 48.16 -12.33 27.27
C VAL A 74 47.48 -13.15 28.35
N PRO A 75 46.98 -12.57 29.44
CA PRO A 75 46.29 -13.33 30.46
C PRO A 75 45.11 -14.11 29.87
N GLN A 76 45.06 -15.41 30.03
CA GLN A 76 43.98 -16.30 29.60
C GLN A 76 42.96 -16.42 30.77
N GLY A 77 42.17 -15.35 30.95
CA GLY A 77 41.09 -15.34 31.96
C GLY A 77 39.80 -15.86 31.36
N VAL A 78 39.22 -16.92 31.86
CA VAL A 78 37.83 -17.34 31.62
C VAL A 78 36.96 -16.73 32.71
N GLY A 79 35.87 -16.04 32.29
CA GLY A 79 34.92 -15.50 33.27
C GLY A 79 34.33 -16.57 34.16
N GLY A 80 34.14 -16.26 35.47
CA GLY A 80 33.53 -17.19 36.44
C GLY A 80 32.03 -17.45 36.10
N PRO A 81 31.44 -18.53 36.68
CA PRO A 81 30.05 -18.93 36.39
C PRO A 81 29.03 -17.82 36.65
N ARG A 82 29.29 -16.93 37.62
CA ARG A 82 28.42 -15.76 37.91
C ARG A 82 28.44 -14.74 36.74
N THR A 83 29.62 -14.45 36.20
CA THR A 83 29.77 -13.53 35.03
C THR A 83 29.04 -14.11 33.85
N LEU A 84 29.17 -15.41 33.58
CA LEU A 84 28.49 -16.11 32.53
C LEU A 84 26.96 -16.07 32.70
N ALA A 85 26.47 -16.35 33.92
CA ALA A 85 25.05 -16.30 34.21
C ALA A 85 24.44 -14.90 33.99
N VAL A 86 25.12 -13.83 34.40
CA VAL A 86 24.68 -12.45 34.20
C VAL A 86 24.69 -12.11 32.65
N PHE A 87 25.74 -12.57 31.97
CA PHE A 87 25.88 -12.33 30.53
C PHE A 87 24.75 -12.97 29.71
N PHE A 88 24.23 -14.11 30.12
CA PHE A 88 23.08 -14.75 29.50
C PHE A 88 21.73 -14.22 30.01
N ALA A 89 21.61 -13.94 31.31
CA ALA A 89 20.36 -13.52 31.90
C ALA A 89 19.86 -12.16 31.36
N ILE A 90 20.75 -11.17 31.22
CA ILE A 90 20.37 -9.83 30.77
C ILE A 90 19.78 -9.85 29.35
N PRO A 91 20.45 -10.40 28.31
CA PRO A 91 19.87 -10.48 26.98
C PRO A 91 18.57 -11.32 26.95
N THR A 92 18.51 -12.41 27.70
CA THR A 92 17.31 -13.25 27.77
C THR A 92 16.10 -12.47 28.29
N VAL A 93 16.27 -11.70 29.37
CA VAL A 93 15.20 -10.84 29.91
C VAL A 93 14.77 -9.80 28.88
N ILE A 94 15.73 -9.12 28.22
CA ILE A 94 15.45 -8.10 27.21
C ILE A 94 14.67 -8.71 26.02
N VAL A 95 15.14 -9.84 25.48
CA VAL A 95 14.48 -10.53 24.35
C VAL A 95 13.09 -11.02 24.73
N THR A 96 12.93 -11.62 25.91
CA THR A 96 11.62 -12.06 26.40
C THR A 96 10.64 -10.88 26.55
N PHE A 97 11.11 -9.76 27.09
CA PHE A 97 10.31 -8.55 27.20
C PHE A 97 9.85 -8.05 25.82
N PHE A 98 10.77 -7.93 24.86
CA PHE A 98 10.43 -7.50 23.51
C PHE A 98 9.51 -8.49 22.79
N PHE A 99 9.69 -9.78 23.00
CA PHE A 99 8.79 -10.79 22.46
C PHE A 99 7.36 -10.58 22.95
N LEU A 100 7.16 -10.50 24.26
CA LEU A 100 5.84 -10.33 24.85
C LEU A 100 5.18 -8.98 24.48
N TYR A 101 5.97 -7.92 24.43
CA TYR A 101 5.47 -6.60 24.05
C TYR A 101 5.15 -6.55 22.54
N GLY A 102 6.00 -7.14 21.70
CA GLY A 102 5.80 -7.23 20.27
C GLY A 102 4.55 -8.05 19.88
N GLU A 103 4.31 -9.18 20.54
CA GLU A 103 3.08 -9.96 20.37
C GLU A 103 1.82 -9.14 20.70
N ARG A 104 1.87 -8.33 21.74
CA ARG A 104 0.77 -7.44 22.11
C ARG A 104 0.53 -6.36 21.05
N THR A 105 1.59 -5.68 20.62
CA THR A 105 1.52 -4.68 19.53
C THR A 105 0.98 -5.31 18.25
N LEU A 106 1.44 -6.51 17.89
CA LEU A 106 0.96 -7.23 16.72
C LEU A 106 -0.54 -7.51 16.80
N ALA A 107 -1.02 -7.96 17.95
CA ALA A 107 -2.45 -8.21 18.17
C ALA A 107 -3.29 -6.94 18.02
N ASP A 108 -2.81 -5.79 18.52
CA ASP A 108 -3.49 -4.50 18.40
C ASP A 108 -3.49 -3.99 16.95
N VAL A 109 -2.38 -4.12 16.23
CA VAL A 109 -2.26 -3.73 14.81
C VAL A 109 -3.10 -4.62 13.88
N GLN A 110 -3.31 -5.90 14.25
CA GLN A 110 -4.11 -6.85 13.46
C GLN A 110 -5.58 -6.88 13.86
N ARG A 111 -5.98 -6.13 14.88
CA ARG A 111 -7.37 -6.10 15.33
C ARG A 111 -8.29 -5.61 14.24
N GLN A 112 -9.31 -6.41 13.92
CA GLN A 112 -10.36 -6.03 12.99
C GLN A 112 -11.44 -5.22 13.71
N GLU A 113 -11.86 -4.11 13.08
CA GLU A 113 -13.00 -3.34 13.58
C GLU A 113 -14.30 -3.95 13.04
N PRO A 114 -15.23 -4.39 13.91
CA PRO A 114 -16.45 -5.08 13.47
C PRO A 114 -17.42 -4.18 12.71
N ASN A 115 -17.35 -2.85 12.90
CA ASN A 115 -18.22 -1.88 12.25
C ASN A 115 -17.37 -0.77 11.61
N PRO A 116 -16.67 -1.05 10.50
CA PRO A 116 -15.87 -0.04 9.81
C PRO A 116 -16.77 1.02 9.21
N ALA A 117 -16.34 2.28 9.29
CA ALA A 117 -17.05 3.41 8.67
C ALA A 117 -16.87 3.42 7.15
N VAL A 118 -15.77 2.87 6.64
CA VAL A 118 -15.47 2.75 5.22
C VAL A 118 -15.01 1.34 4.92
N GLU A 119 -15.63 0.72 3.91
CA GLU A 119 -15.23 -0.59 3.40
C GLU A 119 -14.62 -0.47 2.01
N LEU A 120 -13.38 -0.88 1.88
CA LEU A 120 -12.64 -0.84 0.63
C LEU A 120 -12.27 -2.25 0.16
N ARG A 121 -12.34 -2.46 -1.15
CA ARG A 121 -11.59 -3.49 -1.83
C ARG A 121 -10.51 -2.81 -2.66
N VAL A 122 -9.25 -3.13 -2.38
CA VAL A 122 -8.10 -2.58 -3.09
C VAL A 122 -7.50 -3.69 -3.96
N GLU A 123 -7.40 -3.46 -5.23
CA GLU A 123 -6.81 -4.40 -6.19
C GLU A 123 -5.50 -3.82 -6.75
N GLY A 124 -4.40 -4.58 -6.59
CA GLY A 124 -3.14 -4.34 -7.30
C GLY A 124 -3.09 -5.15 -8.60
N PHE A 125 -2.56 -4.57 -9.68
CA PHE A 125 -2.25 -5.23 -10.95
C PHE A 125 -1.17 -4.44 -11.68
N GLN A 126 -0.49 -5.02 -12.61
CA GLN A 126 0.64 -4.42 -13.36
C GLN A 126 0.16 -3.28 -14.27
N TRP A 127 0.45 -2.01 -13.98
CA TRP A 127 1.15 -1.42 -12.82
C TRP A 127 0.29 -0.29 -12.28
N GLN A 128 -0.80 -0.66 -11.62
CA GLN A 128 -1.82 0.27 -11.15
C GLN A 128 -2.55 -0.25 -9.90
N TRP A 129 -3.26 0.66 -9.24
CA TRP A 129 -4.16 0.37 -8.14
C TRP A 129 -5.58 0.77 -8.48
N THR A 130 -6.54 -0.06 -8.08
CA THR A 130 -7.97 0.26 -8.09
C THR A 130 -8.52 0.15 -6.68
N VAL A 131 -9.24 1.15 -6.25
CA VAL A 131 -9.88 1.22 -4.94
C VAL A 131 -11.39 1.27 -5.14
N TYR A 132 -12.09 0.22 -4.70
CA TYR A 132 -13.54 0.14 -4.70
C TYR A 132 -14.07 0.56 -3.34
N TYR A 133 -14.99 1.48 -3.34
CA TYR A 133 -15.77 1.90 -2.18
C TYR A 133 -17.05 1.06 -2.15
N LEU A 134 -17.07 0.03 -1.29
CA LEU A 134 -18.11 -1.00 -1.36
C LEU A 134 -19.47 -0.48 -0.93
N ASN A 135 -19.52 0.39 0.08
CA ASN A 135 -20.76 0.98 0.59
C ASN A 135 -21.28 2.10 -0.33
N GLU A 136 -20.37 2.86 -0.92
CA GLU A 136 -20.68 4.00 -1.81
C GLU A 136 -21.01 3.59 -3.24
N GLY A 137 -20.54 2.42 -3.68
CA GLY A 137 -20.88 1.81 -4.95
C GLY A 137 -20.14 2.37 -6.17
N PHE A 138 -18.96 2.99 -5.98
CA PHE A 138 -18.08 3.45 -7.04
C PHE A 138 -16.65 2.93 -6.82
N PHE A 139 -15.78 3.20 -7.80
CA PHE A 139 -14.35 2.92 -7.68
C PHE A 139 -13.52 4.09 -8.20
N VAL A 140 -12.28 4.14 -7.74
CA VAL A 140 -11.24 5.04 -8.22
C VAL A 140 -10.08 4.21 -8.75
N THR A 141 -9.58 4.56 -9.93
CA THR A 141 -8.45 3.87 -10.55
C THR A 141 -7.50 4.88 -11.20
N GLY A 142 -6.22 4.52 -11.27
CA GLY A 142 -5.26 5.25 -12.07
C GLY A 142 -5.27 4.81 -13.55
N LYS A 143 -4.33 5.34 -14.31
CA LYS A 143 -3.93 4.85 -15.63
C LYS A 143 -2.44 4.60 -15.60
N THR A 144 -2.03 3.43 -16.01
CA THR A 144 -0.62 3.03 -16.04
C THR A 144 0.24 4.11 -16.72
N LEU A 145 1.33 4.48 -16.07
CA LEU A 145 2.33 5.47 -16.50
C LEU A 145 1.84 6.92 -16.67
N THR A 146 0.55 7.19 -16.66
CA THR A 146 0.00 8.53 -16.99
C THR A 146 -0.71 9.20 -15.85
N ARG A 147 -1.35 8.45 -14.94
CA ARG A 147 -2.09 9.00 -13.82
C ARG A 147 -2.19 7.99 -12.67
N GLU A 148 -1.68 8.32 -11.51
CA GLU A 148 -1.88 7.53 -10.31
C GLU A 148 -3.33 7.57 -9.81
N ALA A 149 -3.76 6.53 -9.08
CA ALA A 149 -5.03 6.54 -8.41
C ALA A 149 -5.00 7.56 -7.25
N VAL A 150 -6.00 8.45 -7.20
CA VAL A 150 -6.16 9.42 -6.11
C VAL A 150 -7.48 9.13 -5.42
N PHE A 151 -7.45 8.82 -4.12
CA PHE A 151 -8.66 8.50 -3.35
C PHE A 151 -8.63 9.13 -1.97
N GLU A 152 -9.80 9.30 -1.35
CA GLU A 152 -9.96 10.04 -0.11
C GLU A 152 -10.52 9.17 1.02
N LEU A 153 -10.11 9.44 2.25
CA LEU A 153 -10.57 8.78 3.46
C LEU A 153 -10.89 9.81 4.55
N PRO A 154 -11.89 9.56 5.38
CA PRO A 154 -12.21 10.46 6.48
C PRO A 154 -11.26 10.26 7.67
N VAL A 155 -10.81 11.36 8.27
CA VAL A 155 -9.99 11.33 9.49
C VAL A 155 -10.80 10.76 10.67
N GLY A 156 -10.16 9.96 11.51
CA GLY A 156 -10.74 9.39 12.74
C GLY A 156 -11.75 8.26 12.51
N ALA A 157 -11.96 7.84 11.26
CA ALA A 157 -12.90 6.77 10.94
C ALA A 157 -12.17 5.45 10.63
N PRO A 158 -12.61 4.30 11.20
CA PRO A 158 -12.05 3.00 10.87
C PRO A 158 -12.33 2.62 9.40
N VAL A 159 -11.29 2.22 8.72
CA VAL A 159 -11.31 1.79 7.31
C VAL A 159 -10.94 0.31 7.26
N HIS A 160 -11.85 -0.53 6.80
CA HIS A 160 -11.57 -1.94 6.50
C HIS A 160 -11.14 -2.07 5.04
N VAL A 161 -10.05 -2.78 4.82
CA VAL A 161 -9.49 -3.02 3.49
C VAL A 161 -9.40 -4.51 3.23
N ARG A 162 -10.01 -4.94 2.13
CA ARG A 162 -9.78 -6.22 1.49
C ARG A 162 -8.82 -6.01 0.32
N LEU A 163 -7.58 -6.44 0.49
CA LEU A 163 -6.48 -6.25 -0.46
C LEU A 163 -6.28 -7.51 -1.30
N GLU A 164 -6.27 -7.34 -2.60
CA GLU A 164 -6.16 -8.42 -3.58
C GLU A 164 -5.16 -8.07 -4.68
N ALA A 165 -4.59 -9.08 -5.34
CA ALA A 165 -3.86 -8.92 -6.58
C ALA A 165 -4.52 -9.74 -7.70
N ARG A 166 -4.43 -9.23 -8.95
CA ARG A 166 -5.00 -9.92 -10.12
C ARG A 166 -4.02 -10.81 -10.84
N ASP A 167 -2.76 -10.45 -10.80
CA ASP A 167 -1.70 -11.03 -11.63
C ASP A 167 -0.53 -11.54 -10.81
N VAL A 168 0.33 -10.68 -10.36
CA VAL A 168 1.51 -11.01 -9.55
C VAL A 168 1.36 -10.47 -8.12
N VAL A 169 2.32 -10.76 -7.26
CA VAL A 169 2.35 -10.19 -5.91
C VAL A 169 2.65 -8.70 -6.01
N HIS A 170 1.89 -7.90 -5.26
CA HIS A 170 2.14 -6.48 -5.01
C HIS A 170 2.13 -6.22 -3.51
N GLU A 171 2.59 -5.06 -3.09
CA GLU A 171 2.52 -4.66 -1.68
C GLU A 171 2.00 -3.24 -1.55
N PHE A 172 0.92 -3.09 -0.78
CA PHE A 172 0.33 -1.81 -0.46
C PHE A 172 1.12 -1.16 0.66
N TYR A 173 1.78 -0.05 0.36
CA TYR A 173 2.63 0.66 1.30
C TYR A 173 2.40 2.16 1.28
N VAL A 174 2.08 2.72 2.43
CA VAL A 174 2.07 4.16 2.71
C VAL A 174 3.11 4.42 3.79
N PRO A 175 4.25 5.06 3.48
CA PRO A 175 5.36 5.23 4.43
C PRO A 175 4.96 5.87 5.76
N GLU A 176 4.01 6.80 5.73
CA GLU A 176 3.50 7.48 6.92
C GLU A 176 2.61 6.61 7.81
N PHE A 177 2.16 5.46 7.32
CA PHE A 177 1.33 4.51 8.10
C PHE A 177 2.17 3.52 8.89
N LEU A 178 3.47 3.42 8.58
CA LEU A 178 4.47 2.55 9.21
C LEU A 178 4.18 1.05 9.09
N PHE A 179 3.28 0.64 8.22
CA PHE A 179 3.03 -0.76 7.90
C PHE A 179 2.88 -0.99 6.39
N MET A 180 3.11 -2.21 5.98
CA MET A 180 2.94 -2.73 4.62
C MET A 180 2.01 -3.93 4.64
N ARG A 181 1.31 -4.18 3.52
CA ARG A 181 0.43 -5.34 3.36
C ARG A 181 0.56 -5.92 1.97
N ASN A 182 0.82 -7.23 1.90
CA ASN A 182 0.93 -7.95 0.63
C ASN A 182 -0.43 -8.13 -0.02
N ALA A 183 -0.52 -7.80 -1.30
CA ALA A 183 -1.61 -8.15 -2.20
C ALA A 183 -1.22 -9.43 -2.95
N LEU A 184 -1.91 -10.53 -2.65
CA LEU A 184 -1.58 -11.85 -3.17
C LEU A 184 -2.63 -12.30 -4.19
N PRO A 185 -2.24 -12.87 -5.35
CA PRO A 185 -3.19 -13.47 -6.28
C PRO A 185 -3.95 -14.64 -5.63
N GLY A 186 -5.29 -14.60 -5.73
CA GLY A 186 -6.16 -15.66 -5.22
C GLY A 186 -6.27 -15.77 -3.70
N ARG A 187 -5.55 -14.95 -2.94
CA ARG A 187 -5.57 -14.95 -1.47
C ARG A 187 -5.75 -13.53 -0.92
N PRO A 188 -6.98 -13.12 -0.62
CA PRO A 188 -7.24 -11.80 -0.04
C PRO A 188 -6.53 -11.60 1.31
N ASN A 189 -6.02 -10.40 1.54
CA ASN A 189 -5.46 -9.95 2.80
C ASN A 189 -6.37 -8.87 3.38
N GLU A 190 -6.90 -9.08 4.59
CA GLU A 190 -7.84 -8.17 5.22
C GLU A 190 -7.22 -7.50 6.44
N PHE A 191 -7.39 -6.19 6.54
CA PHE A 191 -6.89 -5.39 7.67
C PHE A 191 -7.73 -4.15 7.88
N THR A 192 -7.66 -3.60 9.09
CA THR A 192 -8.32 -2.34 9.44
C THR A 192 -7.29 -1.32 9.87
N PHE A 193 -7.49 -0.06 9.51
CA PHE A 193 -6.70 1.05 10.03
C PHE A 193 -7.56 2.31 10.20
N THR A 194 -7.13 3.19 11.12
CA THR A 194 -7.82 4.45 11.37
C THR A 194 -6.87 5.61 11.13
N PRO A 195 -7.07 6.43 10.08
CA PRO A 195 -6.28 7.63 9.85
C PRO A 195 -6.46 8.64 10.99
N THR A 196 -5.37 9.18 11.52
CA THR A 196 -5.39 10.12 12.67
C THR A 196 -5.06 11.55 12.29
N ARG A 197 -4.55 11.78 11.07
CA ARG A 197 -4.07 13.08 10.63
C ARG A 197 -4.55 13.42 9.22
N ILE A 198 -5.16 14.59 9.06
CA ILE A 198 -5.50 15.16 7.76
C ILE A 198 -4.22 15.45 6.97
N GLY A 199 -4.22 15.12 5.68
CA GLY A 199 -3.09 15.36 4.79
C GLY A 199 -3.13 14.53 3.53
N THR A 200 -2.14 14.74 2.67
CA THR A 200 -1.93 13.97 1.45
C THR A 200 -0.74 13.04 1.65
N PHE A 201 -0.97 11.75 1.46
CA PHE A 201 0.01 10.69 1.67
C PHE A 201 0.28 9.98 0.34
N ARG A 202 1.55 9.78 0.02
CA ARG A 202 1.94 9.01 -1.16
C ARG A 202 2.07 7.54 -0.78
N GLY A 203 1.39 6.70 -1.56
CA GLY A 203 1.54 5.26 -1.48
C GLY A 203 2.25 4.70 -2.70
N GLN A 204 2.82 3.52 -2.55
CA GLN A 204 3.56 2.84 -3.61
C GLN A 204 3.45 1.33 -3.46
N CYS A 205 3.75 0.62 -4.53
CA CYS A 205 4.04 -0.80 -4.46
C CYS A 205 5.43 -0.99 -3.82
N ALA A 206 5.55 -1.88 -2.84
CA ALA A 206 6.79 -2.18 -2.15
C ALA A 206 7.29 -3.62 -2.39
N GLU A 207 6.57 -4.43 -3.21
CA GLU A 207 7.00 -5.76 -3.67
C GLU A 207 7.27 -5.73 -5.17
N PHE A 208 8.43 -6.22 -5.61
CA PHE A 208 8.82 -6.19 -7.02
C PHE A 208 7.81 -6.92 -7.90
N CYS A 209 7.14 -6.17 -8.78
CA CYS A 209 6.03 -6.66 -9.61
C CYS A 209 6.27 -6.50 -11.12
N GLY A 210 7.50 -6.27 -11.56
CA GLY A 210 7.88 -6.19 -12.98
C GLY A 210 8.35 -4.82 -13.45
N LEU A 211 8.26 -4.56 -14.75
CA LEU A 211 8.96 -3.46 -15.46
C LEU A 211 8.70 -2.05 -14.90
N HIS A 212 7.46 -1.71 -14.55
CA HIS A 212 7.08 -0.38 -14.04
C HIS A 212 6.77 -0.40 -12.54
N HIS A 213 7.41 -1.30 -11.80
CA HIS A 213 7.25 -1.39 -10.36
C HIS A 213 7.47 -0.05 -9.63
N ASP A 214 8.48 0.70 -9.99
CA ASP A 214 8.83 2.01 -9.43
C ASP A 214 7.79 3.11 -9.68
N GLN A 215 6.92 2.91 -10.68
CA GLN A 215 5.88 3.85 -11.10
C GLN A 215 4.48 3.46 -10.60
N MET A 216 4.34 2.29 -9.99
CA MET A 216 3.09 1.80 -9.44
C MET A 216 2.76 2.50 -8.10
N ARG A 217 2.27 3.74 -8.20
CA ARG A 217 2.01 4.66 -7.10
C ARG A 217 0.54 4.99 -6.98
N PHE A 218 0.17 5.53 -5.82
CA PHE A 218 -1.15 6.11 -5.58
C PHE A 218 -1.06 7.28 -4.59
N THR A 219 -2.06 8.13 -4.59
CA THR A 219 -2.20 9.21 -3.61
C THR A 219 -3.42 8.96 -2.74
N LEU A 220 -3.22 8.92 -1.44
CA LEU A 220 -4.26 8.87 -0.43
C LEU A 220 -4.41 10.26 0.21
N LYS A 221 -5.60 10.82 0.19
CA LYS A 221 -5.93 12.03 0.94
C LYS A 221 -6.77 11.67 2.16
N VAL A 222 -6.32 12.07 3.32
CA VAL A 222 -7.13 12.04 4.53
C VAL A 222 -7.73 13.42 4.74
N VAL A 223 -9.05 13.49 4.78
CA VAL A 223 -9.83 14.74 4.81
C VAL A 223 -10.78 14.77 6.01
N SER A 224 -11.45 15.89 6.23
CA SER A 224 -12.52 15.95 7.24
C SER A 224 -13.70 15.04 6.85
N GLN A 225 -14.55 14.68 7.82
CA GLN A 225 -15.78 13.92 7.57
C GLN A 225 -16.69 14.61 6.56
N ALA A 226 -16.79 15.95 6.65
CA ALA A 226 -17.62 16.74 5.76
C ALA A 226 -17.07 16.76 4.33
N ASP A 227 -15.76 16.95 4.17
CA ASP A 227 -15.09 16.95 2.85
C ASP A 227 -15.19 15.58 2.21
N TYR A 228 -15.02 14.49 3.00
CA TYR A 228 -15.20 13.13 2.53
C TYR A 228 -16.61 12.89 1.99
N ALA A 229 -17.65 13.30 2.72
CA ALA A 229 -19.03 13.16 2.29
C ALA A 229 -19.31 13.93 0.98
N ALA A 230 -18.76 15.15 0.87
CA ALA A 230 -18.88 15.96 -0.35
C ALA A 230 -18.17 15.32 -1.53
N TRP A 231 -16.94 14.78 -1.33
CA TRP A 231 -16.19 14.09 -2.34
C TRP A 231 -16.89 12.81 -2.82
N VAL A 232 -17.46 12.01 -1.90
CA VAL A 232 -18.26 10.82 -2.23
C VAL A 232 -19.45 11.19 -3.11
N ASP A 233 -20.21 12.22 -2.75
CA ASP A 233 -21.37 12.68 -3.54
C ASP A 233 -20.95 13.15 -4.94
N GLN A 234 -19.90 13.96 -5.02
CA GLN A 234 -19.33 14.43 -6.30
C GLN A 234 -18.86 13.27 -7.18
N THR A 235 -18.10 12.33 -6.61
CA THR A 235 -17.56 11.19 -7.35
C THR A 235 -18.66 10.26 -7.83
N ARG A 236 -19.70 10.04 -6.99
CA ARG A 236 -20.88 9.25 -7.37
C ARG A 236 -21.64 9.91 -8.52
N LYS A 237 -21.87 11.21 -8.45
CA LYS A 237 -22.51 11.98 -9.54
C LYS A 237 -21.71 11.92 -10.82
N ALA A 238 -20.39 12.10 -10.76
CA ALA A 238 -19.51 11.99 -11.92
C ALA A 238 -19.53 10.59 -12.54
N ALA A 239 -19.58 9.54 -11.73
CA ALA A 239 -19.70 8.16 -12.20
C ALA A 239 -21.05 7.87 -12.88
N GLN A 240 -22.11 8.61 -12.55
CA GLN A 240 -23.45 8.46 -13.15
C GLN A 240 -23.64 9.28 -14.42
N HIS A 241 -22.94 10.41 -14.58
CA HIS A 241 -23.10 11.36 -15.68
C HIS A 241 -22.03 11.17 -16.78
N VAL A 242 -22.00 10.00 -17.43
CA VAL A 242 -21.18 9.81 -18.63
C VAL A 242 -22.12 9.91 -19.84
N ASP A 243 -22.17 11.07 -20.50
CA ASP A 243 -22.82 11.22 -21.78
C ASP A 243 -21.94 10.63 -22.88
N CYS A 244 -22.50 9.66 -23.58
CA CYS A 244 -21.86 9.01 -24.74
C CYS A 244 -22.58 9.42 -26.01
N ASP A 245 -21.83 9.78 -27.04
CA ASP A 245 -22.36 10.02 -28.37
C ASP A 245 -22.77 8.69 -29.05
N PRO A 246 -24.06 8.44 -29.30
CA PRO A 246 -24.52 7.22 -29.98
C PRO A 246 -24.15 7.13 -31.47
N SER A 247 -23.71 8.22 -32.05
CA SER A 247 -23.23 8.28 -33.47
C SER A 247 -21.74 7.96 -33.59
N GLY A 248 -21.02 7.86 -32.45
CA GLY A 248 -19.60 7.51 -32.41
C GLY A 248 -19.32 6.06 -32.80
N PRO A 249 -18.11 5.76 -33.26
CA PRO A 249 -17.77 4.39 -33.67
C PRO A 249 -17.74 3.46 -32.45
N LEU A 250 -18.33 2.27 -32.57
CA LEU A 250 -18.24 1.19 -31.60
C LEU A 250 -16.85 0.54 -31.69
N ARG A 251 -15.82 1.32 -31.41
CA ARG A 251 -14.43 0.89 -31.47
C ARG A 251 -13.67 1.23 -30.18
N LEU A 252 -13.00 0.23 -29.64
CA LEU A 252 -12.05 0.38 -28.55
C LEU A 252 -10.63 0.16 -29.07
N VAL A 253 -9.72 0.96 -28.57
CA VAL A 253 -8.28 0.79 -28.79
C VAL A 253 -7.62 0.67 -27.43
N SER A 254 -6.89 -0.41 -27.20
CA SER A 254 -6.02 -0.53 -26.02
C SER A 254 -4.63 -0.01 -26.36
N GLN A 255 -4.11 0.82 -25.49
CA GLN A 255 -2.73 1.27 -25.46
C GLN A 255 -2.34 1.58 -24.03
N ASP A 256 -1.14 1.12 -23.63
CA ASP A 256 -0.62 1.29 -22.28
C ASP A 256 -1.61 0.78 -21.20
N ASN A 257 -2.20 -0.41 -21.42
CA ASN A 257 -3.21 -1.01 -20.57
C ASN A 257 -4.41 -0.09 -20.26
N SER A 258 -4.81 0.72 -21.22
CA SER A 258 -5.93 1.66 -21.11
C SER A 258 -6.78 1.66 -22.37
N TRP A 259 -8.10 1.86 -22.23
CA TRP A 259 -8.98 2.13 -23.37
C TRP A 259 -8.89 3.58 -23.81
N ASN A 260 -8.96 3.80 -25.13
CA ASN A 260 -9.02 5.13 -25.74
C ASN A 260 -10.28 5.93 -25.34
N THR A 261 -11.34 5.25 -24.91
CA THR A 261 -12.58 5.87 -24.43
C THR A 261 -13.14 5.13 -23.22
N GLY A 262 -13.74 5.88 -22.30
CA GLY A 262 -14.51 5.34 -21.17
C GLY A 262 -16.01 5.21 -21.45
N CYS A 263 -16.44 5.43 -22.71
CA CYS A 263 -17.86 5.44 -23.05
C CYS A 263 -18.11 4.98 -24.48
N LEU A 264 -19.06 4.06 -24.62
CA LEU A 264 -19.64 3.63 -25.88
C LEU A 264 -21.15 3.79 -25.83
N ALA A 265 -21.77 4.19 -26.95
CA ALA A 265 -23.23 4.22 -27.03
C ALA A 265 -23.70 3.53 -28.31
N VAL A 266 -24.85 2.87 -28.22
CA VAL A 266 -25.48 2.17 -29.34
C VAL A 266 -27.00 2.38 -29.33
N VAL A 267 -27.59 2.56 -30.49
CA VAL A 267 -29.04 2.52 -30.65
C VAL A 267 -29.44 1.05 -30.87
N ALA A 268 -30.07 0.46 -29.90
CA ALA A 268 -30.38 -0.97 -29.92
C ALA A 268 -31.66 -1.29 -30.68
N SER A 269 -31.55 -1.57 -31.94
CA SER A 269 -32.62 -2.20 -32.71
C SER A 269 -32.34 -3.67 -33.11
N GLY A 270 -31.16 -4.18 -32.75
CA GLY A 270 -30.72 -5.53 -33.12
C GLY A 270 -29.32 -5.88 -32.55
N PRO A 271 -28.72 -6.97 -33.03
CA PRO A 271 -27.34 -7.32 -32.73
C PRO A 271 -26.41 -6.20 -33.22
N PHE A 272 -25.34 -5.93 -32.48
CA PHE A 272 -24.35 -4.91 -32.82
C PHE A 272 -22.94 -5.43 -32.65
N THR A 273 -21.99 -4.75 -33.28
CA THR A 273 -20.61 -5.18 -33.36
C THR A 273 -19.70 -4.16 -32.72
N ILE A 274 -18.74 -4.61 -31.90
CA ILE A 274 -17.68 -3.78 -31.31
C ILE A 274 -16.34 -4.26 -31.83
N SER A 275 -15.56 -3.34 -32.40
CA SER A 275 -14.18 -3.56 -32.84
C SER A 275 -13.21 -3.24 -31.71
N VAL A 276 -12.27 -4.11 -31.43
CA VAL A 276 -11.26 -3.94 -30.38
C VAL A 276 -9.86 -4.13 -30.99
N SER A 277 -9.10 -3.03 -31.04
CA SER A 277 -7.70 -3.03 -31.50
C SER A 277 -6.79 -3.08 -30.27
N ASN A 278 -6.00 -4.12 -30.13
CA ASN A 278 -4.98 -4.25 -29.08
C ASN A 278 -3.62 -3.80 -29.63
N LEU A 279 -3.11 -2.66 -29.19
CA LEU A 279 -1.81 -2.10 -29.57
C LEU A 279 -0.69 -2.44 -28.58
N ASP A 280 -1.02 -3.09 -27.47
CA ASP A 280 -0.06 -3.46 -26.42
C ASP A 280 0.66 -4.77 -26.81
N ALA A 281 1.85 -4.66 -27.40
CA ALA A 281 2.59 -5.81 -27.94
C ALA A 281 2.82 -6.91 -26.88
N GLY A 282 2.36 -8.14 -27.17
CA GLY A 282 2.51 -9.29 -26.31
C GLY A 282 1.61 -9.31 -25.05
N ILE A 283 0.84 -8.25 -24.81
CA ILE A 283 -0.07 -8.18 -23.67
C ILE A 283 -1.48 -8.64 -24.08
N GLU A 284 -2.06 -9.52 -23.29
CA GLU A 284 -3.40 -10.02 -23.53
C GLU A 284 -4.47 -9.07 -23.01
N HIS A 285 -5.46 -8.80 -23.86
CA HIS A 285 -6.69 -8.11 -23.48
C HIS A 285 -7.92 -8.92 -23.89
N ASN A 286 -9.05 -8.63 -23.26
CA ASN A 286 -10.36 -9.05 -23.75
C ASN A 286 -11.36 -7.90 -23.60
N PHE A 287 -12.55 -8.10 -24.17
CA PHE A 287 -13.69 -7.22 -23.98
C PHE A 287 -14.83 -8.00 -23.34
N ALA A 288 -15.37 -7.50 -22.25
CA ALA A 288 -16.51 -8.09 -21.55
C ALA A 288 -17.53 -7.03 -21.14
N VAL A 289 -18.80 -7.39 -21.07
CA VAL A 289 -19.93 -6.52 -20.71
C VAL A 289 -20.69 -7.09 -19.53
N TYR A 290 -20.90 -6.27 -18.51
CA TYR A 290 -21.53 -6.60 -17.25
C TYR A 290 -22.69 -5.64 -16.94
N ASP A 291 -23.51 -6.00 -15.94
CA ASP A 291 -24.58 -5.15 -15.41
C ASP A 291 -24.02 -3.89 -14.73
N THR A 292 -23.00 -4.04 -13.91
CA THR A 292 -22.40 -3.00 -13.07
C THR A 292 -20.91 -3.29 -12.85
N PRO A 293 -20.14 -2.36 -12.29
CA PRO A 293 -18.77 -2.64 -11.85
C PRO A 293 -18.63 -3.80 -10.85
N ARG A 294 -19.73 -4.17 -10.16
CA ARG A 294 -19.74 -5.34 -9.26
C ARG A 294 -19.83 -6.67 -9.99
N ARG A 295 -20.10 -6.67 -11.32
CA ARG A 295 -20.11 -7.83 -12.22
C ARG A 295 -21.02 -8.96 -11.75
N LYS A 296 -22.19 -8.65 -11.22
CA LYS A 296 -23.15 -9.65 -10.76
C LYS A 296 -23.76 -10.45 -11.91
N ARG A 297 -23.87 -9.84 -13.10
CA ARG A 297 -24.37 -10.47 -14.32
C ARG A 297 -23.46 -10.16 -15.50
N THR A 298 -23.05 -11.19 -16.22
CA THR A 298 -22.30 -11.11 -17.47
C THR A 298 -23.24 -11.14 -18.64
N TYR A 299 -23.13 -10.19 -19.55
CA TYR A 299 -23.90 -10.15 -20.80
C TYR A 299 -23.07 -10.60 -22.00
N PHE A 300 -21.77 -10.35 -21.95
CA PHE A 300 -20.82 -10.79 -22.98
C PHE A 300 -19.43 -10.95 -22.36
N GLN A 301 -18.70 -11.95 -22.84
CA GLN A 301 -17.28 -12.14 -22.47
C GLN A 301 -16.56 -12.70 -23.69
N GLY A 302 -15.72 -11.87 -24.31
CA GLY A 302 -14.87 -12.26 -25.42
C GLY A 302 -13.60 -13.00 -24.98
N PRO A 303 -12.99 -13.80 -25.85
CA PRO A 303 -11.70 -14.44 -25.59
C PRO A 303 -10.61 -13.40 -25.37
N ARG A 304 -9.56 -13.81 -24.66
CA ARG A 304 -8.32 -13.03 -24.56
C ARG A 304 -7.55 -13.14 -25.86
N PHE A 305 -6.88 -12.06 -26.25
CA PHE A 305 -5.99 -12.04 -27.42
C PHE A 305 -4.81 -11.09 -27.17
N ALA A 306 -3.63 -11.54 -27.58
CA ALA A 306 -2.41 -10.75 -27.43
C ALA A 306 -2.31 -9.68 -28.53
N GLY A 307 -1.69 -8.54 -28.23
CA GLY A 307 -1.37 -7.50 -29.23
C GLY A 307 -0.10 -7.85 -30.03
N VAL A 308 0.14 -7.25 -31.20
CA VAL A 308 -0.67 -6.24 -31.86
C VAL A 308 -1.70 -6.92 -32.76
N ALA A 309 -2.99 -6.79 -32.44
CA ALA A 309 -4.05 -7.47 -33.18
C ALA A 309 -5.39 -6.70 -33.06
N GLU A 310 -6.31 -6.97 -33.97
CA GLU A 310 -7.68 -6.46 -33.92
C GLU A 310 -8.66 -7.63 -33.92
N GLN A 311 -9.68 -7.56 -33.06
CA GLN A 311 -10.79 -8.49 -33.03
C GLN A 311 -12.12 -7.76 -33.04
N THR A 312 -13.09 -8.38 -33.66
CA THR A 312 -14.46 -7.88 -33.77
C THR A 312 -15.40 -8.82 -33.02
N PHE A 313 -16.15 -8.25 -32.08
CA PHE A 313 -17.09 -8.99 -31.24
C PHE A 313 -18.53 -8.66 -31.63
N GLN A 314 -19.32 -9.68 -31.92
CA GLN A 314 -20.74 -9.53 -32.16
C GLN A 314 -21.52 -9.78 -30.86
N LEU A 315 -22.29 -8.78 -30.42
CA LEU A 315 -23.12 -8.85 -29.23
C LEU A 315 -24.58 -9.08 -29.61
N ARG A 316 -25.27 -9.89 -28.80
CA ARG A 316 -26.72 -10.02 -28.88
C ARG A 316 -27.38 -8.69 -28.49
N PRO A 317 -28.63 -8.45 -28.92
CA PRO A 317 -29.37 -7.28 -28.48
C PRO A 317 -29.38 -7.17 -26.96
N LEU A 318 -29.11 -5.98 -26.45
CA LEU A 318 -29.19 -5.67 -25.02
C LEU A 318 -30.41 -4.76 -24.79
N PRO A 319 -31.16 -4.93 -23.71
CA PRO A 319 -32.20 -3.99 -23.29
C PRO A 319 -31.66 -2.57 -23.17
N LYS A 320 -32.51 -1.56 -23.40
CA LYS A 320 -32.17 -0.16 -23.16
C LYS A 320 -31.67 0.00 -21.72
N GLY A 321 -30.54 0.70 -21.55
CA GLY A 321 -29.94 0.86 -20.25
C GLY A 321 -28.45 1.16 -20.30
N ARG A 322 -27.88 1.22 -19.10
CA ARG A 322 -26.44 1.44 -18.89
C ARG A 322 -25.81 0.13 -18.43
N TYR A 323 -24.75 -0.25 -19.11
CA TYR A 323 -23.92 -1.40 -18.84
C TYR A 323 -22.49 -0.98 -18.54
N TYR A 324 -21.74 -1.87 -17.94
CA TYR A 324 -20.33 -1.68 -17.65
C TYR A 324 -19.50 -2.62 -18.52
N TYR A 325 -18.53 -2.08 -19.25
CA TYR A 325 -17.58 -2.90 -19.98
C TYR A 325 -16.19 -2.79 -19.37
N GLN A 326 -15.40 -3.85 -19.48
CA GLN A 326 -13.99 -3.87 -19.05
C GLN A 326 -13.18 -4.93 -19.80
N CYS A 327 -11.85 -4.81 -19.67
CA CYS A 327 -10.92 -5.91 -19.89
C CYS A 327 -10.81 -6.71 -18.59
N ASP A 328 -11.03 -8.04 -18.61
CA ASP A 328 -10.95 -8.87 -17.39
C ASP A 328 -9.52 -9.08 -16.89
N VAL A 329 -8.53 -8.88 -17.77
CA VAL A 329 -7.11 -8.94 -17.40
C VAL A 329 -6.71 -7.71 -16.60
N HIS A 330 -7.09 -6.51 -17.03
CA HIS A 330 -6.66 -5.24 -16.44
C HIS A 330 -7.76 -4.51 -15.64
N GLY A 331 -8.96 -5.11 -15.58
CA GLY A 331 -10.07 -4.65 -14.76
C GLY A 331 -10.49 -3.20 -14.96
N PRO A 332 -10.75 -2.46 -13.88
CA PRO A 332 -11.31 -1.11 -13.96
C PRO A 332 -10.42 -0.06 -14.63
N ALA A 333 -9.11 -0.26 -14.69
CA ALA A 333 -8.22 0.62 -15.45
C ALA A 333 -8.58 0.63 -16.95
N MET A 334 -9.06 -0.52 -17.43
CA MET A 334 -9.57 -0.70 -18.79
C MET A 334 -11.07 -0.94 -18.77
N SER A 335 -11.83 0.07 -18.39
CA SER A 335 -13.28 -0.02 -18.28
C SER A 335 -14.02 1.23 -18.74
N GLY A 336 -15.33 1.11 -18.91
CA GLY A 336 -16.19 2.21 -19.28
C GLY A 336 -17.68 1.85 -19.23
N ALA A 337 -18.50 2.80 -19.65
CA ALA A 337 -19.95 2.62 -19.77
C ALA A 337 -20.34 2.27 -21.23
N LEU A 338 -21.20 1.29 -21.40
CA LEU A 338 -21.91 1.03 -22.64
C LEU A 338 -23.37 1.46 -22.45
N ILE A 339 -23.80 2.48 -23.21
CA ILE A 339 -25.15 3.02 -23.15
C ILE A 339 -25.95 2.45 -24.32
N VAL A 340 -27.05 1.79 -24.04
CA VAL A 340 -28.00 1.27 -25.02
C VAL A 340 -29.23 2.16 -25.00
N LYS A 341 -29.46 2.92 -26.08
CA LYS A 341 -30.55 3.92 -26.24
C LYS A 341 -31.74 3.37 -27.00
#